data_142af4630afd1418c207ef0758d21686
#
_entry.id   142af4630afd1418c207ef0758d21686
#
_cell.length_a   1.000
_cell.length_b   1.000
_cell.length_c   1.000
_cell.angle_alpha   90.00
_cell.angle_beta   90.00
_cell.angle_gamma   90.00
#
_symmetry.space_group_name_H-M   'P 1'
#
loop_
_entity.id
_entity.type
_entity.pdbx_description
1 polymer ?
#
loop_
_entity_poly.entity_id
_entity_poly.type
_entity_poly.pdbx_seq_one_letter_code
_entity_poly.pdbx_strand_id
1 'polypeptide(L)'
;MSDNWYKKWFSTPDYLELYKHRNSKDASKISGLITRTLKLPKGSKVLDVACGNGRHSLIFASKGYDVLGIDLSAYLINEANKKLRTEYKKQKDHLRFEIKDMRDLDHKNEFDLAVNLFSSFGYFVKDSENFKVFKSISKALKPGGFFFFDFLNETLLRENIVPFDISERNHNTVVQVRDIRDNAVYKTIYIISNNTKGKAPIVNRYNEMIKLYSLEDFRKSFRKYGLKVIKTFGDYSGNNFNRHSSERLIILAQKK
;
A
#
# COMPACT_ATOMS: atom_id res chain seq x y z
N MET A 1 -21.85 -1.57 1.17
CA MET A 1 -20.59 -2.30 0.88
C MET A 1 -20.33 -3.24 2.04
N SER A 2 -19.90 -4.49 1.84
CA SER A 2 -19.57 -5.38 2.96
C SER A 2 -18.31 -4.89 3.68
N ASP A 3 -18.27 -5.02 5.03
CA ASP A 3 -17.13 -4.58 5.84
C ASP A 3 -15.82 -5.33 5.53
N ASN A 4 -15.89 -6.39 4.73
CA ASN A 4 -14.78 -7.26 4.34
C ASN A 4 -14.48 -7.26 2.83
N TRP A 5 -14.87 -6.20 2.09
CA TRP A 5 -14.67 -6.07 0.65
C TRP A 5 -13.22 -6.33 0.20
N TYR A 6 -12.24 -5.84 1.00
CA TYR A 6 -10.82 -5.97 0.72
C TYR A 6 -10.33 -7.42 0.74
N LYS A 7 -10.91 -8.30 1.59
CA LYS A 7 -10.55 -9.73 1.64
C LYS A 7 -10.86 -10.44 0.33
N LYS A 8 -12.03 -10.13 -0.26
CA LYS A 8 -12.43 -10.72 -1.53
C LYS A 8 -11.62 -10.12 -2.68
N TRP A 9 -11.56 -8.79 -2.77
CA TRP A 9 -10.95 -8.10 -3.90
C TRP A 9 -9.45 -8.39 -4.02
N PHE A 10 -8.67 -8.24 -2.95
CA PHE A 10 -7.23 -8.48 -2.97
C PHE A 10 -6.85 -9.96 -3.07
N SER A 11 -7.81 -10.87 -3.10
CA SER A 11 -7.59 -12.31 -3.27
C SER A 11 -7.96 -12.82 -4.66
N THR A 12 -8.03 -11.94 -5.67
CA THR A 12 -8.41 -12.30 -7.03
C THR A 12 -7.29 -12.04 -8.04
N PRO A 13 -7.19 -12.84 -9.12
CA PRO A 13 -6.31 -12.55 -10.25
C PRO A 13 -6.65 -11.20 -10.91
N ASP A 14 -7.94 -10.84 -10.95
CA ASP A 14 -8.44 -9.59 -11.53
C ASP A 14 -7.80 -8.36 -10.88
N TYR A 15 -7.53 -8.42 -9.55
CA TYR A 15 -6.81 -7.36 -8.84
C TYR A 15 -5.40 -7.16 -9.40
N LEU A 16 -4.63 -8.23 -9.54
CA LEU A 16 -3.27 -8.15 -10.06
C LEU A 16 -3.24 -7.68 -11.51
N GLU A 17 -4.18 -8.13 -12.34
CA GLU A 17 -4.26 -7.72 -13.74
C GLU A 17 -4.66 -6.25 -13.86
N LEU A 18 -5.67 -5.79 -13.10
CA LEU A 18 -6.12 -4.40 -13.11
C LEU A 18 -4.99 -3.44 -12.73
N TYR A 19 -4.19 -3.80 -11.72
CA TYR A 19 -3.11 -2.95 -11.21
C TYR A 19 -1.71 -3.31 -11.72
N LYS A 20 -1.60 -4.10 -12.79
CA LYS A 20 -0.34 -4.50 -13.42
C LYS A 20 0.49 -3.32 -13.93
N HIS A 21 -0.16 -2.23 -14.32
CA HIS A 21 0.50 -0.98 -14.72
C HIS A 21 1.28 -0.32 -13.57
N ARG A 22 0.94 -0.59 -12.32
CA ARG A 22 1.74 -0.21 -11.13
C ARG A 22 2.96 -1.14 -11.06
N ASN A 23 3.93 -0.90 -11.92
CA ASN A 23 5.04 -1.81 -12.20
C ASN A 23 6.23 -1.62 -11.24
N SER A 24 7.32 -2.35 -11.52
CA SER A 24 8.59 -2.26 -10.80
C SER A 24 9.23 -0.87 -10.86
N LYS A 25 8.91 -0.06 -11.88
CA LYS A 25 9.44 1.29 -12.08
C LYS A 25 8.99 2.26 -11.00
N ASP A 26 7.69 2.24 -10.66
CA ASP A 26 7.15 3.08 -9.58
C ASP A 26 7.61 2.60 -8.20
N ALA A 27 7.65 1.26 -8.01
CA ALA A 27 8.20 0.69 -6.79
C ALA A 27 9.68 1.05 -6.61
N SER A 28 10.46 1.11 -7.68
CA SER A 28 11.87 1.52 -7.64
C SER A 28 12.03 3.00 -7.29
N LYS A 29 11.15 3.88 -7.79
CA LYS A 29 11.20 5.32 -7.47
C LYS A 29 10.99 5.57 -5.98
N ILE A 30 9.92 5.02 -5.38
CA ILE A 30 9.65 5.22 -3.95
C ILE A 30 10.71 4.53 -3.07
N SER A 31 11.13 3.31 -3.40
CA SER A 31 12.21 2.63 -2.68
C SER A 31 13.53 3.40 -2.79
N GLY A 32 13.80 4.05 -3.94
CA GLY A 32 14.91 4.95 -4.14
C GLY A 32 14.82 6.20 -3.25
N LEU A 33 13.64 6.83 -3.16
CA LEU A 33 13.41 7.96 -2.25
C LEU A 33 13.71 7.56 -0.81
N ILE A 34 13.18 6.43 -0.34
CA ILE A 34 13.38 5.93 1.01
C ILE A 34 14.87 5.72 1.31
N THR A 35 15.57 4.98 0.44
CA THR A 35 16.98 4.64 0.66
C THR A 35 17.91 5.84 0.64
N ARG A 36 17.72 6.82 -0.27
CA ARG A 36 18.55 8.03 -0.30
C ARG A 36 18.24 8.99 0.86
N THR A 37 17.01 8.96 1.39
CA THR A 37 16.61 9.81 2.51
C THR A 37 17.15 9.27 3.84
N LEU A 38 17.03 7.98 4.08
CA LEU A 38 17.35 7.37 5.38
C LEU A 38 18.79 6.84 5.47
N LYS A 39 19.37 6.42 4.34
CA LYS A 39 20.75 5.87 4.25
C LYS A 39 21.03 4.79 5.31
N LEU A 40 20.04 3.92 5.56
CA LEU A 40 20.17 2.83 6.52
C LEU A 40 21.29 1.86 6.09
N PRO A 41 22.06 1.28 7.03
CA PRO A 41 23.08 0.29 6.72
C PRO A 41 22.46 -0.99 6.13
N LYS A 42 23.26 -1.74 5.36
CA LYS A 42 22.86 -3.09 4.92
C LYS A 42 22.61 -3.98 6.14
N GLY A 43 21.69 -4.92 6.01
CA GLY A 43 21.21 -5.75 7.13
C GLY A 43 20.19 -5.05 8.05
N SER A 44 19.85 -3.76 7.81
CA SER A 44 18.73 -3.15 8.55
C SER A 44 17.43 -3.90 8.33
N LYS A 45 16.68 -4.10 9.40
CA LYS A 45 15.40 -4.82 9.37
C LYS A 45 14.27 -3.93 8.88
N VAL A 46 13.59 -4.34 7.83
CA VAL A 46 12.50 -3.61 7.19
C VAL A 46 11.20 -4.40 7.27
N LEU A 47 10.13 -3.76 7.75
CA LEU A 47 8.77 -4.28 7.73
C LEU A 47 7.98 -3.62 6.61
N ASP A 48 7.56 -4.39 5.61
CA ASP A 48 6.69 -3.93 4.51
C ASP A 48 5.24 -4.33 4.83
N VAL A 49 4.46 -3.34 5.26
CA VAL A 49 3.08 -3.51 5.76
C VAL A 49 2.09 -3.42 4.62
N ALA A 50 1.24 -4.45 4.45
CA ALA A 50 0.37 -4.65 3.29
C ALA A 50 1.20 -4.72 1.99
N CYS A 51 2.18 -5.62 1.98
CA CYS A 51 3.19 -5.74 0.92
C CYS A 51 2.64 -6.23 -0.43
N GLY A 52 1.40 -6.75 -0.44
CA GLY A 52 0.79 -7.34 -1.62
C GLY A 52 1.61 -8.51 -2.16
N ASN A 53 1.88 -8.51 -3.47
CA ASN A 53 2.72 -9.52 -4.13
C ASN A 53 4.23 -9.26 -4.00
N GLY A 54 4.66 -8.51 -2.98
CA GLY A 54 6.06 -8.38 -2.56
C GLY A 54 6.92 -7.43 -3.37
N ARG A 55 6.36 -6.60 -4.23
CA ARG A 55 7.09 -5.75 -5.18
C ARG A 55 8.13 -4.83 -4.52
N HIS A 56 7.79 -4.15 -3.44
CA HIS A 56 8.72 -3.29 -2.70
C HIS A 56 9.67 -4.10 -1.82
N SER A 57 9.15 -5.14 -1.16
CA SER A 57 9.95 -6.06 -0.33
C SER A 57 11.12 -6.65 -1.12
N LEU A 58 10.88 -7.12 -2.36
CA LEU A 58 11.90 -7.66 -3.27
C LEU A 58 12.98 -6.62 -3.60
N ILE A 59 12.59 -5.35 -3.81
CA ILE A 59 13.54 -4.27 -4.08
C ILE A 59 14.38 -3.96 -2.83
N PHE A 60 13.78 -3.89 -1.65
CA PHE A 60 14.52 -3.66 -0.40
C PHE A 60 15.51 -4.79 -0.11
N ALA A 61 15.09 -6.04 -0.26
CA ALA A 61 15.99 -7.20 -0.11
C ALA A 61 17.13 -7.17 -1.11
N SER A 62 16.88 -6.78 -2.36
CA SER A 62 17.95 -6.62 -3.39
C SER A 62 18.95 -5.52 -3.05
N LYS A 63 18.60 -4.59 -2.17
CA LYS A 63 19.50 -3.54 -1.65
C LYS A 63 20.27 -3.97 -0.41
N GLY A 64 20.07 -5.21 0.07
CA GLY A 64 20.77 -5.80 1.20
C GLY A 64 20.12 -5.54 2.55
N TYR A 65 18.81 -5.27 2.59
CA TYR A 65 18.04 -5.19 3.83
C TYR A 65 17.43 -6.56 4.18
N ASP A 66 17.24 -6.81 5.47
CA ASP A 66 16.48 -7.95 5.98
C ASP A 66 14.99 -7.57 6.04
N VAL A 67 14.17 -8.20 5.19
CA VAL A 67 12.80 -7.75 4.95
C VAL A 67 11.78 -8.78 5.42
N LEU A 68 10.78 -8.32 6.18
CA LEU A 68 9.53 -9.01 6.40
C LEU A 68 8.41 -8.28 5.65
N GLY A 69 7.81 -8.93 4.66
CA GLY A 69 6.59 -8.47 4.01
C GLY A 69 5.37 -9.13 4.64
N ILE A 70 4.37 -8.35 5.03
CA ILE A 70 3.10 -8.88 5.53
C ILE A 70 1.93 -8.40 4.70
N ASP A 71 0.98 -9.29 4.46
CA ASP A 71 -0.31 -8.96 3.83
C ASP A 71 -1.40 -9.89 4.37
N LEU A 72 -2.65 -9.43 4.37
CA LEU A 72 -3.78 -10.24 4.80
C LEU A 72 -4.19 -11.29 3.73
N SER A 73 -3.90 -11.03 2.47
CA SER A 73 -4.26 -11.89 1.34
C SER A 73 -3.28 -13.05 1.19
N ALA A 74 -3.74 -14.26 1.51
CA ALA A 74 -2.97 -15.49 1.24
C ALA A 74 -2.62 -15.63 -0.25
N TYR A 75 -3.51 -15.20 -1.15
CA TYR A 75 -3.28 -15.21 -2.60
C TYR A 75 -2.07 -14.34 -2.97
N LEU A 76 -2.02 -13.09 -2.48
CA LEU A 76 -0.92 -12.17 -2.78
C LEU A 76 0.41 -12.64 -2.15
N ILE A 77 0.37 -13.18 -0.94
CA ILE A 77 1.56 -13.76 -0.28
C ILE A 77 2.08 -14.99 -1.05
N ASN A 78 1.19 -15.84 -1.58
CA ASN A 78 1.60 -16.97 -2.42
C ASN A 78 2.28 -16.49 -3.72
N GLU A 79 1.76 -15.44 -4.37
CA GLU A 79 2.39 -14.83 -5.55
C GLU A 79 3.75 -14.18 -5.21
N ALA A 80 3.88 -13.53 -4.05
CA ALA A 80 5.15 -12.99 -3.56
C ALA A 80 6.20 -14.10 -3.35
N ASN A 81 5.81 -15.18 -2.67
CA ASN A 81 6.67 -16.34 -2.45
C ASN A 81 7.06 -17.06 -3.75
N LYS A 82 6.15 -17.12 -4.73
CA LYS A 82 6.45 -17.66 -6.06
C LYS A 82 7.56 -16.85 -6.74
N LYS A 83 7.44 -15.51 -6.78
CA LYS A 83 8.47 -14.62 -7.33
C LYS A 83 9.81 -14.79 -6.61
N LEU A 84 9.79 -14.86 -5.28
CA LEU A 84 11.01 -15.06 -4.48
C LEU A 84 11.73 -16.36 -4.89
N ARG A 85 10.99 -17.45 -5.09
CA ARG A 85 11.56 -18.74 -5.50
C ARG A 85 12.03 -18.78 -6.95
N THR A 86 11.40 -18.06 -7.87
CA THR A 86 11.69 -18.13 -9.32
C THR A 86 12.65 -17.05 -9.77
N GLU A 87 12.42 -15.79 -9.41
CA GLU A 87 13.12 -14.63 -9.96
C GLU A 87 14.16 -14.05 -9.00
N TYR A 88 13.94 -14.21 -7.67
CA TYR A 88 14.74 -13.53 -6.63
C TYR A 88 15.41 -14.52 -5.65
N LYS A 89 15.86 -15.66 -6.15
CA LYS A 89 16.44 -16.75 -5.33
C LYS A 89 17.60 -16.32 -4.42
N LYS A 90 18.38 -15.30 -4.84
CA LYS A 90 19.50 -14.75 -4.06
C LYS A 90 19.07 -14.00 -2.79
N GLN A 91 17.80 -13.58 -2.72
CA GLN A 91 17.24 -12.81 -1.60
C GLN A 91 16.53 -13.70 -0.55
N LYS A 92 16.47 -15.02 -0.74
CA LYS A 92 15.71 -15.96 0.10
C LYS A 92 16.10 -15.93 1.58
N ASP A 93 17.35 -15.63 1.89
CA ASP A 93 17.87 -15.59 3.26
C ASP A 93 17.62 -14.25 3.96
N HIS A 94 17.22 -13.22 3.18
CA HIS A 94 16.98 -11.85 3.62
C HIS A 94 15.55 -11.38 3.42
N LEU A 95 14.65 -12.26 2.94
CA LEU A 95 13.27 -11.89 2.65
C LEU A 95 12.32 -13.03 3.00
N ARG A 96 11.34 -12.73 3.83
CA ARG A 96 10.23 -13.62 4.13
C ARG A 96 8.91 -12.90 4.02
N PHE A 97 7.84 -13.66 3.75
CA PHE A 97 6.48 -13.16 3.65
C PHE A 97 5.56 -13.90 4.60
N GLU A 98 4.69 -13.17 5.29
CA GLU A 98 3.73 -13.75 6.25
C GLU A 98 2.30 -13.23 5.98
N ILE A 99 1.32 -14.13 6.16
CA ILE A 99 -0.10 -13.74 6.14
C ILE A 99 -0.43 -13.15 7.51
N LYS A 100 -0.66 -11.83 7.56
CA LYS A 100 -0.91 -11.13 8.81
C LYS A 100 -1.77 -9.89 8.63
N ASP A 101 -2.65 -9.64 9.60
CA ASP A 101 -3.41 -8.38 9.67
C ASP A 101 -2.49 -7.25 10.17
N MET A 102 -2.42 -6.16 9.43
CA MET A 102 -1.60 -4.99 9.77
C MET A 102 -2.01 -4.31 11.08
N ARG A 103 -3.22 -4.59 11.60
CA ARG A 103 -3.72 -4.06 12.88
C ARG A 103 -3.19 -4.81 14.09
N ASP A 104 -2.66 -6.02 13.89
CA ASP A 104 -2.26 -6.93 14.95
C ASP A 104 -0.89 -7.55 14.68
N LEU A 105 0.15 -6.71 14.81
CA LEU A 105 1.54 -7.15 14.73
C LEU A 105 2.03 -7.57 16.12
N ASP A 106 2.57 -8.78 16.21
CA ASP A 106 3.15 -9.34 17.45
C ASP A 106 4.60 -8.93 17.69
N HIS A 107 5.25 -8.29 16.71
CA HIS A 107 6.60 -7.75 16.81
C HIS A 107 6.71 -6.59 17.81
N LYS A 108 7.87 -6.51 18.49
CA LYS A 108 8.18 -5.44 19.44
C LYS A 108 9.62 -5.00 19.29
N ASN A 109 9.85 -3.70 19.02
CA ASN A 109 11.19 -3.09 18.94
C ASN A 109 12.15 -3.88 18.03
N GLU A 110 11.68 -4.34 16.89
CA GLU A 110 12.44 -5.24 16.02
C GLU A 110 12.94 -4.55 14.74
N PHE A 111 12.16 -3.63 14.15
CA PHE A 111 12.45 -3.08 12.84
C PHE A 111 13.09 -1.69 12.91
N ASP A 112 14.07 -1.46 12.04
CA ASP A 112 14.70 -0.15 11.83
C ASP A 112 13.84 0.75 10.96
N LEU A 113 13.08 0.14 10.04
CA LEU A 113 12.17 0.82 9.13
C LEU A 113 10.88 0.00 9.00
N ALA A 114 9.74 0.66 9.09
CA ALA A 114 8.47 0.16 8.58
C ALA A 114 8.03 1.00 7.38
N VAL A 115 7.42 0.36 6.38
CA VAL A 115 6.83 1.03 5.23
C VAL A 115 5.39 0.59 5.05
N ASN A 116 4.50 1.52 4.64
CA ASN A 116 3.17 1.22 4.14
C ASN A 116 2.94 2.10 2.92
N LEU A 117 2.91 1.49 1.76
CA LEU A 117 3.08 2.17 0.48
C LEU A 117 1.84 2.02 -0.42
N PHE A 118 1.71 2.93 -1.39
CA PHE A 118 0.65 2.90 -2.41
C PHE A 118 -0.77 2.95 -1.84
N SER A 119 -0.99 3.74 -0.78
CA SER A 119 -2.30 3.91 -0.14
C SER A 119 -2.91 2.62 0.42
N SER A 120 -2.07 1.73 0.94
CA SER A 120 -2.51 0.49 1.61
C SER A 120 -3.05 0.75 3.02
N PHE A 121 -3.97 1.73 3.15
CA PHE A 121 -4.54 2.21 4.40
C PHE A 121 -5.94 2.78 4.17
N GLY A 122 -6.75 2.90 5.23
CA GLY A 122 -8.08 3.51 5.13
C GLY A 122 -9.19 2.53 4.71
N TYR A 123 -8.96 1.22 4.79
CA TYR A 123 -9.87 0.18 4.32
C TYR A 123 -11.02 -0.14 5.29
N PHE A 124 -10.89 0.27 6.56
CA PHE A 124 -11.88 -0.06 7.59
C PHE A 124 -12.89 1.07 7.76
N VAL A 125 -14.15 0.70 7.97
CA VAL A 125 -15.25 1.66 8.15
C VAL A 125 -15.02 2.55 9.38
N LYS A 126 -14.53 1.97 10.49
CA LYS A 126 -14.23 2.70 11.72
C LYS A 126 -12.82 3.27 11.69
N ASP A 127 -12.67 4.58 11.92
CA ASP A 127 -11.38 5.25 11.98
C ASP A 127 -10.46 4.66 13.04
N SER A 128 -11.04 4.22 14.18
CA SER A 128 -10.28 3.53 15.23
C SER A 128 -9.59 2.26 14.73
N GLU A 129 -10.20 1.52 13.82
CA GLU A 129 -9.59 0.33 13.21
C GLU A 129 -8.46 0.71 12.24
N ASN A 130 -8.64 1.78 11.45
CA ASN A 130 -7.58 2.29 10.59
C ASN A 130 -6.37 2.73 11.42
N PHE A 131 -6.57 3.50 12.47
CA PHE A 131 -5.48 4.01 13.30
C PHE A 131 -4.82 2.97 14.23
N LYS A 132 -5.44 1.79 14.47
CA LYS A 132 -4.75 0.65 15.12
C LYS A 132 -3.50 0.22 14.38
N VAL A 133 -3.46 0.36 13.05
CA VAL A 133 -2.29 0.06 12.23
C VAL A 133 -1.06 0.85 12.69
N PHE A 134 -1.22 2.13 13.01
CA PHE A 134 -0.09 2.95 13.48
C PHE A 134 0.38 2.57 14.89
N LYS A 135 -0.56 2.14 15.77
CA LYS A 135 -0.20 1.56 17.08
C LYS A 135 0.64 0.29 16.90
N SER A 136 0.22 -0.57 16.00
CA SER A 136 0.88 -1.84 15.69
C SER A 136 2.28 -1.62 15.11
N ILE A 137 2.39 -0.72 14.11
CA ILE A 137 3.68 -0.35 13.51
C ILE A 137 4.62 0.28 14.55
N SER A 138 4.13 1.22 15.35
CA SER A 138 4.95 1.86 16.39
C SER A 138 5.50 0.84 17.39
N LYS A 139 4.68 -0.15 17.79
CA LYS A 139 5.14 -1.25 18.65
C LYS A 139 6.26 -2.07 18.00
N ALA A 140 6.14 -2.35 16.70
CA ALA A 140 7.10 -3.15 15.95
C ALA A 140 8.44 -2.43 15.70
N LEU A 141 8.43 -1.12 15.56
CA LEU A 141 9.63 -0.30 15.36
C LEU A 141 10.50 -0.26 16.61
N LYS A 142 11.83 -0.26 16.43
CA LYS A 142 12.81 0.09 17.46
C LYS A 142 12.64 1.55 17.90
N PRO A 143 13.02 1.94 19.14
CA PRO A 143 13.23 3.34 19.47
C PRO A 143 14.19 3.98 18.46
N GLY A 144 13.84 5.16 17.93
CA GLY A 144 14.58 5.80 16.84
C GLY A 144 14.31 5.24 15.44
N GLY A 145 13.61 4.12 15.31
CA GLY A 145 13.23 3.54 14.02
C GLY A 145 12.27 4.42 13.21
N PHE A 146 12.25 4.23 11.91
CA PHE A 146 11.53 5.09 10.97
C PHE A 146 10.26 4.43 10.44
N PHE A 147 9.23 5.26 10.19
CA PHE A 147 8.04 4.87 9.46
C PHE A 147 7.89 5.72 8.20
N PHE A 148 7.85 5.08 7.04
CA PHE A 148 7.63 5.72 5.75
C PHE A 148 6.23 5.34 5.26
N PHE A 149 5.34 6.32 5.22
CA PHE A 149 3.92 6.15 4.91
C PHE A 149 3.56 6.90 3.64
N ASP A 150 3.01 6.21 2.65
CA ASP A 150 2.62 6.79 1.36
C ASP A 150 1.12 6.66 1.16
N PHE A 151 0.44 7.79 1.09
CA PHE A 151 -1.00 7.86 0.97
C PHE A 151 -1.43 8.78 -0.18
N LEU A 152 -2.70 8.71 -0.57
CA LEU A 152 -3.28 9.66 -1.50
C LEU A 152 -3.37 11.06 -0.88
N ASN A 153 -3.28 12.10 -1.72
CA ASN A 153 -3.59 13.46 -1.30
C ASN A 153 -5.10 13.67 -1.39
N GLU A 154 -5.77 13.71 -0.25
CA GLU A 154 -7.24 13.78 -0.17
C GLU A 154 -7.80 15.06 -0.78
N THR A 155 -7.07 16.20 -0.64
CA THR A 155 -7.49 17.48 -1.20
C THR A 155 -7.47 17.44 -2.73
N LEU A 156 -6.36 17.02 -3.32
CA LEU A 156 -6.23 16.91 -4.77
C LEU A 156 -7.21 15.89 -5.36
N LEU A 157 -7.45 14.78 -4.63
CA LEU A 157 -8.43 13.78 -5.05
C LEU A 157 -9.86 14.36 -5.11
N ARG A 158 -10.26 15.15 -4.11
CA ARG A 158 -11.58 15.79 -4.08
C ARG A 158 -11.79 16.80 -5.20
N GLU A 159 -10.73 17.57 -5.49
CA GLU A 159 -10.75 18.60 -6.54
C GLU A 159 -10.77 17.99 -7.95
N ASN A 160 -10.18 16.78 -8.13
CA ASN A 160 -9.94 16.18 -9.44
C ASN A 160 -10.48 14.75 -9.58
N ILE A 161 -11.51 14.39 -8.83
CA ILE A 161 -12.08 13.04 -8.98
C ILE A 161 -12.65 12.82 -10.38
N VAL A 162 -12.23 11.71 -11.01
CA VAL A 162 -12.82 11.25 -12.27
C VAL A 162 -13.92 10.26 -11.94
N PRO A 163 -15.20 10.65 -12.04
CA PRO A 163 -16.31 9.83 -11.55
C PRO A 163 -16.53 8.55 -12.37
N PHE A 164 -16.14 8.57 -13.64
CA PHE A 164 -16.35 7.46 -14.55
C PHE A 164 -15.16 7.29 -15.49
N ASP A 165 -14.74 6.03 -15.71
CA ASP A 165 -13.66 5.67 -16.60
C ASP A 165 -13.92 4.31 -17.26
N ILE A 166 -13.64 4.21 -18.56
CA ILE A 166 -13.68 2.97 -19.32
C ILE A 166 -12.30 2.76 -19.96
N SER A 167 -11.79 1.55 -19.86
CA SER A 167 -10.52 1.17 -20.52
C SER A 167 -10.55 -0.27 -21.00
N GLU A 168 -9.90 -0.53 -22.14
CA GLU A 168 -9.70 -1.88 -22.65
C GLU A 168 -8.37 -2.45 -22.13
N ARG A 169 -8.40 -3.68 -21.59
CA ARG A 169 -7.24 -4.37 -21.02
C ARG A 169 -7.30 -5.86 -21.30
N ASN A 170 -6.37 -6.38 -22.10
CA ASN A 170 -6.21 -7.83 -22.34
C ASN A 170 -7.53 -8.55 -22.64
N HIS A 171 -8.30 -8.09 -23.61
CA HIS A 171 -9.61 -8.62 -24.02
C HIS A 171 -10.75 -8.42 -22.99
N ASN A 172 -10.53 -7.60 -21.96
CA ASN A 172 -11.56 -7.21 -21.01
C ASN A 172 -11.85 -5.71 -21.14
N THR A 173 -13.12 -5.34 -21.08
CA THR A 173 -13.54 -3.96 -20.85
C THR A 173 -13.62 -3.73 -19.35
N VAL A 174 -12.89 -2.73 -18.85
CA VAL A 174 -12.92 -2.33 -17.44
C VAL A 174 -13.66 -1.02 -17.30
N VAL A 175 -14.75 -1.03 -16.53
CA VAL A 175 -15.52 0.15 -16.17
C VAL A 175 -15.30 0.47 -14.70
N GLN A 176 -14.93 1.71 -14.39
CA GLN A 176 -14.73 2.15 -13.03
C GLN A 176 -15.62 3.36 -12.73
N VAL A 177 -16.41 3.27 -11.68
CA VAL A 177 -17.27 4.35 -11.19
C VAL A 177 -16.77 4.76 -9.81
N ARG A 178 -16.58 6.08 -9.59
CA ARG A 178 -16.06 6.62 -8.33
C ARG A 178 -16.95 7.71 -7.80
N ASP A 179 -17.14 7.73 -6.49
CA ASP A 179 -17.77 8.84 -5.78
C ASP A 179 -17.11 9.08 -4.43
N ILE A 180 -17.29 10.27 -3.88
CA ILE A 180 -16.82 10.63 -2.53
C ILE A 180 -18.03 10.95 -1.68
N ARG A 181 -18.19 10.19 -0.59
CA ARG A 181 -19.22 10.41 0.43
C ARG A 181 -18.70 9.93 1.80
N ASP A 182 -19.26 10.44 2.88
CA ASP A 182 -18.93 10.03 4.26
C ASP A 182 -17.41 10.02 4.55
N ASN A 183 -16.70 11.01 3.99
CA ASN A 183 -15.24 11.14 4.08
C ASN A 183 -14.47 9.89 3.58
N ALA A 184 -15.00 9.24 2.55
CA ALA A 184 -14.35 8.12 1.87
C ALA A 184 -14.55 8.21 0.36
N VAL A 185 -13.55 7.76 -0.40
CA VAL A 185 -13.72 7.48 -1.83
C VAL A 185 -14.17 6.04 -2.01
N TYR A 186 -15.25 5.88 -2.75
CA TYR A 186 -15.79 4.59 -3.17
C TYR A 186 -15.49 4.37 -4.64
N LYS A 187 -15.13 3.15 -4.99
CA LYS A 187 -14.94 2.73 -6.37
C LYS A 187 -15.67 1.42 -6.62
N THR A 188 -16.54 1.40 -7.63
CA THR A 188 -17.10 0.17 -8.18
C THR A 188 -16.39 -0.14 -9.48
N ILE A 189 -15.94 -1.37 -9.63
CA ILE A 189 -15.17 -1.87 -10.76
C ILE A 189 -15.96 -3.00 -11.40
N TYR A 190 -16.23 -2.88 -12.70
CA TYR A 190 -16.77 -3.94 -13.52
C TYR A 190 -15.68 -4.41 -14.48
N ILE A 191 -15.40 -5.70 -14.51
CA ILE A 191 -14.51 -6.35 -15.48
C ILE A 191 -15.38 -7.24 -16.36
N ILE A 192 -15.50 -6.86 -17.63
CA ILE A 192 -16.35 -7.50 -18.61
C ILE A 192 -15.44 -8.27 -19.56
N SER A 193 -15.53 -9.60 -19.55
CA SER A 193 -14.75 -10.47 -20.43
C SER A 193 -15.40 -10.55 -21.80
N ASN A 194 -14.70 -10.06 -22.82
CA ASN A 194 -15.20 -10.03 -24.20
C ASN A 194 -14.87 -11.32 -24.99
N ASN A 195 -13.96 -12.16 -24.47
CA ASN A 195 -13.54 -13.41 -25.15
C ASN A 195 -14.38 -14.62 -24.68
N THR A 196 -15.64 -14.65 -25.06
CA THR A 196 -16.62 -15.66 -24.60
C THR A 196 -16.97 -16.71 -25.65
N LYS A 197 -16.27 -16.75 -26.80
CA LYS A 197 -16.52 -17.71 -27.91
C LYS A 197 -18.02 -17.84 -28.26
N GLY A 198 -18.70 -16.71 -28.43
CA GLY A 198 -20.13 -16.67 -28.78
C GLY A 198 -21.10 -16.81 -27.61
N LYS A 199 -20.63 -16.87 -26.36
CA LYS A 199 -21.46 -16.84 -25.14
C LYS A 199 -21.62 -15.39 -24.66
N ALA A 200 -22.60 -15.15 -23.77
CA ALA A 200 -22.77 -13.86 -23.13
C ALA A 200 -21.51 -13.44 -22.36
N PRO A 201 -21.15 -12.16 -22.33
CA PRO A 201 -20.01 -11.66 -21.56
C PRO A 201 -20.11 -12.02 -20.09
N ILE A 202 -18.97 -12.40 -19.48
CA ILE A 202 -18.88 -12.60 -18.03
C ILE A 202 -18.56 -11.25 -17.39
N VAL A 203 -19.36 -10.86 -16.41
CA VAL A 203 -19.20 -9.60 -15.69
C VAL A 203 -18.82 -9.87 -14.23
N ASN A 204 -17.60 -9.52 -13.86
CA ASN A 204 -17.16 -9.52 -12.47
C ASN A 204 -17.32 -8.10 -11.89
N ARG A 205 -17.91 -8.00 -10.69
CA ARG A 205 -18.06 -6.74 -9.97
C ARG A 205 -17.29 -6.74 -8.68
N TYR A 206 -16.50 -5.69 -8.48
CA TYR A 206 -15.71 -5.46 -7.28
C TYR A 206 -15.97 -4.05 -6.74
N ASN A 207 -15.66 -3.85 -5.46
CA ASN A 207 -15.77 -2.56 -4.82
C ASN A 207 -14.50 -2.27 -4.03
N GLU A 208 -14.10 -1.00 -4.00
CA GLU A 208 -13.06 -0.47 -3.13
C GLU A 208 -13.63 0.69 -2.31
N MET A 209 -13.15 0.85 -1.09
CA MET A 209 -13.44 2.00 -0.24
C MET A 209 -12.17 2.39 0.49
N ILE A 210 -11.80 3.66 0.39
CA ILE A 210 -10.67 4.22 1.13
C ILE A 210 -11.16 5.46 1.88
N LYS A 211 -11.06 5.42 3.21
CA LYS A 211 -11.28 6.59 4.05
C LYS A 211 -10.26 7.68 3.70
N LEU A 212 -10.72 8.91 3.64
CA LEU A 212 -9.89 10.06 3.33
C LEU A 212 -9.42 10.73 4.61
N TYR A 213 -8.13 10.98 4.68
CA TYR A 213 -7.48 11.59 5.84
C TYR A 213 -6.54 12.71 5.39
N SER A 214 -6.59 13.81 6.10
CA SER A 214 -5.66 14.93 5.93
C SER A 214 -4.30 14.65 6.58
N LEU A 215 -3.30 15.46 6.24
CA LEU A 215 -2.00 15.44 6.92
C LEU A 215 -2.15 15.68 8.43
N GLU A 216 -3.10 16.52 8.85
CA GLU A 216 -3.30 16.82 10.27
C GLU A 216 -3.91 15.63 11.03
N ASP A 217 -4.83 14.85 10.41
CA ASP A 217 -5.35 13.62 11.00
C ASP A 217 -4.22 12.60 11.24
N PHE A 218 -3.31 12.47 10.27
CA PHE A 218 -2.12 11.61 10.42
C PHE A 218 -1.19 12.14 11.51
N ARG A 219 -0.92 13.43 11.58
CA ARG A 219 -0.08 14.03 12.64
C ARG A 219 -0.64 13.76 14.03
N LYS A 220 -1.95 13.93 14.22
CA LYS A 220 -2.64 13.63 15.49
C LYS A 220 -2.50 12.16 15.87
N SER A 221 -2.78 11.27 14.91
CA SER A 221 -2.71 9.83 15.15
C SER A 221 -1.28 9.35 15.40
N PHE A 222 -0.29 9.82 14.64
CA PHE A 222 1.12 9.48 14.82
C PHE A 222 1.61 9.91 16.20
N ARG A 223 1.31 11.16 16.62
CA ARG A 223 1.66 11.67 17.95
C ARG A 223 1.09 10.79 19.06
N LYS A 224 -0.18 10.37 18.93
CA LYS A 224 -0.86 9.48 19.89
C LYS A 224 -0.10 8.16 20.11
N TYR A 225 0.56 7.65 19.07
CA TYR A 225 1.29 6.38 19.11
C TYR A 225 2.82 6.55 19.16
N GLY A 226 3.32 7.72 19.55
CA GLY A 226 4.75 7.96 19.75
C GLY A 226 5.57 8.10 18.46
N LEU A 227 4.92 8.36 17.32
CA LEU A 227 5.58 8.63 16.04
C LEU A 227 5.64 10.16 15.83
N LYS A 228 6.85 10.70 15.64
CA LYS A 228 7.08 12.12 15.32
C LYS A 228 7.25 12.27 13.81
N VAL A 229 6.39 13.05 13.16
CA VAL A 229 6.58 13.43 11.75
C VAL A 229 7.84 14.27 11.61
N ILE A 230 8.75 13.85 10.73
CA ILE A 230 10.03 14.52 10.46
C ILE A 230 9.95 15.29 9.15
N LYS A 231 9.39 14.66 8.10
CA LYS A 231 9.34 15.24 6.76
C LYS A 231 8.11 14.76 6.00
N THR A 232 7.64 15.58 5.07
CA THR A 232 6.58 15.21 4.13
C THR A 232 7.05 15.45 2.71
N PHE A 233 6.63 14.57 1.78
CA PHE A 233 6.94 14.69 0.36
C PHE A 233 5.64 14.62 -0.45
N GLY A 234 5.63 15.29 -1.60
CA GLY A 234 4.49 15.36 -2.51
C GLY A 234 4.51 14.34 -3.64
N ASP A 235 5.66 13.72 -3.86
CA ASP A 235 5.90 12.75 -4.95
C ASP A 235 7.10 11.85 -4.66
N TYR A 236 7.36 10.89 -5.56
CA TYR A 236 8.48 9.94 -5.44
C TYR A 236 9.85 10.54 -5.84
N SER A 237 9.88 11.76 -6.37
CA SER A 237 11.12 12.51 -6.62
C SER A 237 11.66 13.14 -5.33
N GLY A 238 10.78 13.35 -4.35
CA GLY A 238 11.12 13.90 -3.03
C GLY A 238 10.85 15.39 -2.90
N ASN A 239 10.03 15.96 -3.78
CA ASN A 239 9.55 17.32 -3.66
C ASN A 239 8.70 17.50 -2.38
N ASN A 240 8.71 18.69 -1.80
CA ASN A 240 7.93 18.97 -0.61
C ASN A 240 6.43 18.84 -0.88
N PHE A 241 5.68 18.36 0.12
CA PHE A 241 4.24 18.24 0.03
C PHE A 241 3.56 19.62 -0.01
N ASN A 242 2.67 19.78 -0.99
CA ASN A 242 1.71 20.88 -1.08
C ASN A 242 0.30 20.25 -1.29
N ARG A 243 -0.65 20.62 -0.43
CA ARG A 243 -2.00 20.01 -0.41
C ARG A 243 -2.78 20.19 -1.72
N HIS A 244 -2.55 21.26 -2.48
CA HIS A 244 -3.31 21.59 -3.70
C HIS A 244 -2.63 21.11 -4.99
N SER A 245 -1.35 20.71 -4.95
CA SER A 245 -0.63 20.35 -6.18
C SER A 245 0.12 19.03 -6.11
N SER A 246 0.34 18.47 -4.92
CA SER A 246 1.07 17.21 -4.80
C SER A 246 0.20 16.01 -5.14
N GLU A 247 0.69 15.10 -5.99
CA GLU A 247 -0.01 13.86 -6.34
C GLU A 247 -0.16 12.92 -5.15
N ARG A 248 0.78 12.95 -4.20
CA ARG A 248 0.84 12.07 -3.05
C ARG A 248 1.00 12.85 -1.75
N LEU A 249 0.59 12.23 -0.67
CA LEU A 249 0.98 12.61 0.70
C LEU A 249 1.89 11.50 1.24
N ILE A 250 3.20 11.78 1.26
CA ILE A 250 4.19 10.86 1.77
C ILE A 250 4.74 11.41 3.07
N ILE A 251 4.71 10.63 4.14
CA ILE A 251 5.10 11.04 5.48
C ILE A 251 6.26 10.19 5.96
N LEU A 252 7.35 10.82 6.32
CA LEU A 252 8.43 10.21 7.10
C LEU A 252 8.23 10.57 8.57
N ALA A 253 8.09 9.55 9.41
CA ALA A 253 8.02 9.70 10.85
C ALA A 253 9.09 8.85 11.55
N GLN A 254 9.43 9.21 12.80
CA GLN A 254 10.37 8.48 13.64
C GLN A 254 9.70 8.13 14.96
N LYS A 255 9.94 6.92 15.43
CA LYS A 255 9.52 6.50 16.77
C LYS A 255 10.39 7.20 17.83
N LYS A 256 9.74 7.78 18.82
CA LYS A 256 10.39 8.34 20.01
C LYS A 256 10.95 7.25 20.90
#